data_13ababc451698956302a9cf75ca8a16b
#
_entry.id   13ababc451698956302a9cf75ca8a16b
#
_cell.length_a   1.000
_cell.length_b   1.000
_cell.length_c   1.000
_cell.angle_alpha   90.00
_cell.angle_beta   90.00
_cell.angle_gamma   90.00
#
_symmetry.space_group_name_H-M   'P 1'
#
loop_
_entity.id
_entity.type
_entity.pdbx_description
1 polymer ?
#
loop_
_entity_poly.entity_id
_entity_poly.type
_entity_poly.pdbx_seq_one_letter_code
_entity_poly.pdbx_strand_id
1 'polypeptide(L)'
;FKTPMMWSLGFIFMFTVGGVTGVVLANGGVDQNLHDTYYVVAHFHYVLSLGAVFGLFAGFFYWLPKMSGRMYSEFLGQLQFWVFFVGVNIMFFPMHFLGQQGMPRRYPDFPVAFEYWHKISSFGYLIMAAGVGIFFINMAYTFLAGKKAAANPWGEGATTLEWTLSSPPPFHQFSTLPRID
;
A
#
# COMPACT_ATOMS: atom_id res chain seq x y z
N PHE A 1 -16.53 1.79 -5.46
CA PHE A 1 -15.22 1.34 -4.93
C PHE A 1 -15.02 1.91 -3.53
N LYS A 2 -14.97 1.01 -2.50
CA LYS A 2 -14.64 1.38 -1.12
C LYS A 2 -13.14 1.29 -0.87
N THR A 3 -12.67 1.84 0.23
CA THR A 3 -11.24 1.90 0.60
C THR A 3 -10.48 0.59 0.40
N PRO A 4 -10.93 -0.60 0.87
CA PRO A 4 -10.17 -1.85 0.66
C PRO A 4 -9.98 -2.20 -0.82
N MET A 5 -11.00 -1.98 -1.65
CA MET A 5 -10.91 -2.23 -3.08
C MET A 5 -9.91 -1.29 -3.76
N MET A 6 -9.88 -0.01 -3.37
CA MET A 6 -8.90 0.94 -3.91
C MET A 6 -7.47 0.50 -3.62
N TRP A 7 -7.19 0.06 -2.39
CA TRP A 7 -5.88 -0.47 -2.01
C TRP A 7 -5.52 -1.75 -2.77
N SER A 8 -6.50 -2.64 -3.01
CA SER A 8 -6.28 -3.86 -3.82
C SER A 8 -5.96 -3.54 -5.29
N LEU A 9 -6.69 -2.60 -5.89
CA LEU A 9 -6.41 -2.15 -7.25
C LEU A 9 -5.07 -1.41 -7.34
N GLY A 10 -4.76 -0.60 -6.32
CA GLY A 10 -3.45 0.04 -6.19
C GLY A 10 -2.32 -0.97 -6.09
N PHE A 11 -2.50 -2.05 -5.33
CA PHE A 11 -1.56 -3.17 -5.27
C PHE A 11 -1.29 -3.76 -6.66
N ILE A 12 -2.36 -4.12 -7.39
CA ILE A 12 -2.22 -4.71 -8.74
C ILE A 12 -1.46 -3.77 -9.67
N PHE A 13 -1.80 -2.47 -9.64
CA PHE A 13 -1.13 -1.45 -10.46
C PHE A 13 0.37 -1.35 -10.12
N MET A 14 0.70 -1.16 -8.84
CA MET A 14 2.08 -0.99 -8.39
C MET A 14 2.93 -2.23 -8.65
N PHE A 15 2.38 -3.40 -8.37
CA PHE A 15 3.07 -4.67 -8.62
C PHE A 15 3.29 -4.91 -10.12
N THR A 16 2.35 -4.51 -10.97
CA THR A 16 2.50 -4.62 -12.43
C THR A 16 3.61 -3.70 -12.93
N VAL A 17 3.62 -2.43 -12.52
CA VAL A 17 4.70 -1.48 -12.90
C VAL A 17 6.06 -2.01 -12.43
N GLY A 18 6.15 -2.43 -11.17
CA GLY A 18 7.37 -3.02 -10.63
C GLY A 18 7.78 -4.32 -11.32
N GLY A 19 6.83 -5.18 -11.68
CA GLY A 19 7.08 -6.40 -12.43
C GLY A 19 7.65 -6.14 -13.82
N VAL A 20 7.12 -5.17 -14.54
CA VAL A 20 7.65 -4.77 -15.86
C VAL A 20 9.10 -4.27 -15.74
N THR A 21 9.42 -3.46 -14.73
CA THR A 21 10.81 -3.02 -14.50
C THR A 21 11.72 -4.19 -14.12
N GLY A 22 11.19 -5.24 -13.49
CA GLY A 22 11.88 -6.48 -13.21
C GLY A 22 12.21 -7.27 -14.47
N VAL A 23 11.31 -7.29 -15.46
CA VAL A 23 11.58 -7.89 -16.79
C VAL A 23 12.73 -7.17 -17.50
N VAL A 24 12.80 -5.84 -17.37
CA VAL A 24 13.94 -5.05 -17.89
C VAL A 24 15.25 -5.50 -17.23
N LEU A 25 15.27 -5.65 -15.90
CA LEU A 25 16.46 -6.12 -15.16
C LEU A 25 16.78 -7.60 -15.44
N ALA A 26 15.81 -8.43 -15.77
CA ALA A 26 16.05 -9.83 -16.15
C ALA A 26 16.79 -9.98 -17.47
N ASN A 27 16.85 -8.92 -18.28
CA ASN A 27 17.66 -8.91 -19.49
C ASN A 27 19.13 -8.66 -19.14
N GLY A 28 19.97 -9.69 -19.21
CA GLY A 28 21.37 -9.64 -18.78
C GLY A 28 22.20 -8.56 -19.48
N GLY A 29 21.96 -8.26 -20.75
CA GLY A 29 22.65 -7.18 -21.46
C GLY A 29 22.32 -5.79 -20.93
N VAL A 30 21.07 -5.59 -20.49
CA VAL A 30 20.61 -4.33 -19.88
C VAL A 30 21.07 -4.25 -18.42
N ASP A 31 21.00 -5.36 -17.69
CA ASP A 31 21.33 -5.40 -16.26
C ASP A 31 22.83 -5.16 -15.99
N GLN A 32 23.72 -5.40 -16.95
CA GLN A 32 25.13 -5.02 -16.82
C GLN A 32 25.32 -3.54 -16.49
N ASN A 33 24.43 -2.66 -16.99
CA ASN A 33 24.47 -1.22 -16.74
C ASN A 33 23.57 -0.77 -15.60
N LEU A 34 22.49 -1.54 -15.28
CA LEU A 34 21.50 -1.17 -14.28
C LEU A 34 21.73 -1.88 -12.94
N HIS A 35 22.51 -2.96 -12.91
CA HIS A 35 22.84 -3.69 -11.69
C HIS A 35 23.48 -2.76 -10.65
N ASP A 36 23.06 -2.88 -9.40
CA ASP A 36 23.53 -2.07 -8.28
C ASP A 36 23.34 -0.54 -8.45
N THR A 37 22.43 -0.11 -9.31
CA THR A 37 22.00 1.30 -9.44
C THR A 37 20.66 1.55 -8.72
N TYR A 38 20.26 2.83 -8.69
CA TYR A 38 18.94 3.25 -8.18
C TYR A 38 17.76 2.69 -9.01
N TYR A 39 17.98 2.19 -10.20
CA TYR A 39 16.94 1.48 -10.96
C TYR A 39 16.47 0.22 -10.23
N VAL A 40 17.41 -0.54 -9.68
CA VAL A 40 17.09 -1.73 -8.86
C VAL A 40 16.34 -1.32 -7.60
N VAL A 41 16.73 -0.19 -6.99
CA VAL A 41 16.03 0.35 -5.80
C VAL A 41 14.58 0.72 -6.13
N ALA A 42 14.35 1.39 -7.25
CA ALA A 42 13.00 1.71 -7.72
C ALA A 42 12.18 0.43 -7.96
N HIS A 43 12.76 -0.56 -8.67
CA HIS A 43 12.10 -1.82 -8.96
C HIS A 43 11.61 -2.53 -7.69
N PHE A 44 12.50 -2.85 -6.75
CA PHE A 44 12.09 -3.64 -5.59
C PHE A 44 11.19 -2.85 -4.62
N HIS A 45 11.25 -1.52 -4.59
CA HIS A 45 10.29 -0.74 -3.82
C HIS A 45 8.89 -0.85 -4.42
N TYR A 46 8.74 -0.86 -5.74
CA TYR A 46 7.43 -1.06 -6.38
C TYR A 46 6.85 -2.44 -6.08
N VAL A 47 7.63 -3.52 -6.16
CA VAL A 47 7.10 -4.88 -5.93
C VAL A 47 7.00 -5.24 -4.46
N LEU A 48 7.98 -4.91 -3.64
CA LEU A 48 8.01 -5.28 -2.22
C LEU A 48 7.39 -4.21 -1.32
N SER A 49 7.94 -3.00 -1.32
CA SER A 49 7.47 -1.96 -0.41
C SER A 49 6.06 -1.51 -0.77
N LEU A 50 5.80 -1.15 -2.02
CA LEU A 50 4.47 -0.70 -2.44
C LEU A 50 3.51 -1.87 -2.60
N GLY A 51 3.93 -2.97 -3.21
CA GLY A 51 3.11 -4.18 -3.31
C GLY A 51 2.66 -4.65 -1.92
N ALA A 52 3.59 -4.96 -1.01
CA ALA A 52 3.25 -5.45 0.32
C ALA A 52 2.43 -4.43 1.14
N VAL A 53 2.81 -3.14 1.15
CA VAL A 53 2.11 -2.11 1.93
C VAL A 53 0.69 -1.89 1.43
N PHE A 54 0.47 -1.88 0.12
CA PHE A 54 -0.89 -1.75 -0.44
C PHE A 54 -1.75 -2.97 -0.09
N GLY A 55 -1.18 -4.18 -0.18
CA GLY A 55 -1.86 -5.41 0.25
C GLY A 55 -2.20 -5.40 1.74
N LEU A 56 -1.27 -4.94 2.59
CA LEU A 56 -1.51 -4.80 4.03
C LEU A 56 -2.64 -3.80 4.33
N PHE A 57 -2.66 -2.63 3.70
CA PHE A 57 -3.75 -1.67 3.89
C PHE A 57 -5.08 -2.19 3.34
N ALA A 58 -5.08 -2.91 2.21
CA ALA A 58 -6.29 -3.55 1.69
C ALA A 58 -6.90 -4.51 2.72
N GLY A 59 -6.10 -5.44 3.24
CA GLY A 59 -6.51 -6.38 4.27
C GLY A 59 -6.89 -5.69 5.58
N PHE A 60 -6.08 -4.73 6.03
CA PHE A 60 -6.33 -4.00 7.26
C PHE A 60 -7.70 -3.30 7.24
N PHE A 61 -7.99 -2.50 6.22
CA PHE A 61 -9.28 -1.81 6.10
C PHE A 61 -10.45 -2.77 5.85
N TYR A 62 -10.21 -3.91 5.20
CA TYR A 62 -11.23 -4.91 5.00
C TYR A 62 -11.64 -5.57 6.31
N TRP A 63 -10.70 -5.96 7.16
CA TRP A 63 -10.99 -6.65 8.42
C TRP A 63 -11.08 -5.75 9.65
N LEU A 64 -10.66 -4.47 9.58
CA LEU A 64 -10.74 -3.54 10.71
C LEU A 64 -12.15 -3.49 11.35
N PRO A 65 -13.26 -3.41 10.59
CA PRO A 65 -14.59 -3.43 11.17
C PRO A 65 -14.88 -4.72 11.96
N LYS A 66 -14.40 -5.85 11.46
CA LYS A 66 -14.54 -7.14 12.11
C LYS A 66 -13.74 -7.20 13.41
N MET A 67 -12.49 -6.79 13.38
CA MET A 67 -11.59 -6.84 14.54
C MET A 67 -11.97 -5.84 15.64
N SER A 68 -12.33 -4.62 15.26
CA SER A 68 -12.58 -3.53 16.21
C SER A 68 -14.06 -3.37 16.60
N GLY A 69 -14.98 -3.92 15.82
CA GLY A 69 -16.42 -3.67 15.96
C GLY A 69 -16.84 -2.25 15.57
N ARG A 70 -15.96 -1.48 14.91
CA ARG A 70 -16.20 -0.09 14.54
C ARG A 70 -15.86 0.18 13.08
N MET A 71 -16.64 1.06 12.45
CA MET A 71 -16.37 1.54 11.09
C MET A 71 -15.46 2.75 11.13
N TYR A 72 -14.46 2.73 10.24
CA TYR A 72 -13.61 3.89 9.98
C TYR A 72 -14.33 4.91 9.07
N SER A 73 -13.75 6.11 8.95
CA SER A 73 -14.22 7.10 7.98
C SER A 73 -13.80 6.70 6.57
N GLU A 74 -14.76 6.36 5.72
CA GLU A 74 -14.50 6.01 4.32
C GLU A 74 -13.83 7.17 3.56
N PHE A 75 -14.26 8.43 3.82
CA PHE A 75 -13.63 9.61 3.23
C PHE A 75 -12.14 9.72 3.59
N LEU A 76 -11.79 9.54 4.88
CA LEU A 76 -10.39 9.59 5.29
C LEU A 76 -9.59 8.39 4.72
N GLY A 77 -10.21 7.23 4.58
CA GLY A 77 -9.58 6.06 3.96
C GLY A 77 -9.26 6.27 2.49
N GLN A 78 -10.20 6.84 1.73
CA GLN A 78 -9.99 7.18 0.32
C GLN A 78 -8.98 8.33 0.16
N LEU A 79 -9.06 9.36 0.99
CA LEU A 79 -8.10 10.47 0.99
C LEU A 79 -6.68 9.96 1.29
N GLN A 80 -6.53 9.10 2.30
CA GLN A 80 -5.26 8.44 2.60
C GLN A 80 -4.72 7.69 1.39
N PHE A 81 -5.55 6.88 0.74
CA PHE A 81 -5.15 6.13 -0.45
C PHE A 81 -4.56 7.06 -1.52
N TRP A 82 -5.29 8.11 -1.90
CA TRP A 82 -4.84 9.00 -2.98
C TRP A 82 -3.58 9.78 -2.62
N VAL A 83 -3.51 10.32 -1.40
CA VAL A 83 -2.32 11.06 -0.94
C VAL A 83 -1.11 10.11 -0.90
N PHE A 84 -1.28 8.91 -0.35
CA PHE A 84 -0.22 7.93 -0.28
C PHE A 84 0.19 7.45 -1.68
N PHE A 85 -0.79 7.11 -2.55
CA PHE A 85 -0.55 6.64 -3.92
C PHE A 85 0.25 7.66 -4.75
N VAL A 86 -0.13 8.93 -4.71
CA VAL A 86 0.58 10.00 -5.41
C VAL A 86 1.98 10.19 -4.82
N GLY A 87 2.08 10.25 -3.49
CA GLY A 87 3.35 10.44 -2.80
C GLY A 87 4.39 9.37 -3.12
N VAL A 88 4.00 8.08 -3.08
CA VAL A 88 4.93 6.98 -3.36
C VAL A 88 5.38 6.95 -4.83
N ASN A 89 4.50 7.30 -5.78
CA ASN A 89 4.89 7.40 -7.18
C ASN A 89 5.89 8.55 -7.41
N ILE A 90 5.65 9.73 -6.82
CA ILE A 90 6.60 10.85 -6.90
C ILE A 90 7.92 10.50 -6.20
N MET A 91 7.89 9.69 -5.15
CA MET A 91 9.08 9.26 -4.43
C MET A 91 9.91 8.25 -5.21
N PHE A 92 9.29 7.16 -5.69
CA PHE A 92 10.04 6.01 -6.22
C PHE A 92 10.18 6.00 -7.75
N PHE A 93 9.24 6.57 -8.50
CA PHE A 93 9.34 6.55 -9.95
C PHE A 93 10.58 7.28 -10.49
N PRO A 94 10.96 8.47 -9.97
CA PRO A 94 12.17 9.17 -10.40
C PRO A 94 13.47 8.41 -10.17
N MET A 95 13.48 7.44 -9.23
CA MET A 95 14.67 6.62 -8.97
C MET A 95 15.03 5.72 -10.16
N HIS A 96 14.09 5.43 -11.07
CA HIS A 96 14.42 4.74 -12.32
C HIS A 96 15.34 5.63 -13.19
N PHE A 97 15.07 6.93 -13.25
CA PHE A 97 15.91 7.88 -14.01
C PHE A 97 17.29 8.04 -13.37
N LEU A 98 17.38 8.07 -12.03
CA LEU A 98 18.66 8.06 -11.33
C LEU A 98 19.51 6.83 -11.71
N GLY A 99 18.88 5.65 -11.74
CA GLY A 99 19.56 4.44 -12.14
C GLY A 99 20.01 4.44 -13.59
N GLN A 100 19.17 4.94 -14.51
CA GLN A 100 19.53 5.09 -15.92
C GLN A 100 20.68 6.09 -16.14
N GLN A 101 20.82 7.07 -15.26
CA GLN A 101 21.95 8.00 -15.24
C GLN A 101 23.22 7.42 -14.60
N GLY A 102 23.16 6.17 -14.14
CA GLY A 102 24.29 5.47 -13.54
C GLY A 102 24.50 5.75 -12.05
N MET A 103 23.53 6.31 -11.33
CA MET A 103 23.68 6.52 -9.90
C MET A 103 23.71 5.17 -9.16
N PRO A 104 24.82 4.81 -8.48
CA PRO A 104 24.90 3.57 -7.72
C PRO A 104 24.09 3.64 -6.44
N ARG A 105 23.55 2.49 -5.99
CA ARG A 105 22.90 2.36 -4.68
C ARG A 105 23.92 2.20 -3.54
N ARG A 106 23.48 2.38 -2.29
CA ARG A 106 24.26 2.14 -1.06
C ARG A 106 25.41 3.13 -0.84
N TYR A 107 25.35 4.32 -1.43
CA TYR A 107 26.30 5.38 -1.20
C TYR A 107 25.70 6.44 -0.26
N PRO A 108 26.48 6.99 0.66
CA PRO A 108 26.01 7.98 1.63
C PRO A 108 25.88 9.38 1.04
N ASP A 109 26.53 9.63 -0.09
CA ASP A 109 26.56 10.92 -0.77
C ASP A 109 26.48 10.74 -2.29
N PHE A 110 26.14 11.80 -3.03
CA PHE A 110 25.98 11.74 -4.48
C PHE A 110 26.41 13.06 -5.14
N PRO A 111 26.91 13.01 -6.40
CA PRO A 111 27.23 14.20 -7.18
C PRO A 111 26.00 15.08 -7.45
N VAL A 112 26.23 16.40 -7.60
CA VAL A 112 25.19 17.41 -7.86
C VAL A 112 24.33 17.07 -9.09
N ALA A 113 24.87 16.32 -10.06
CA ALA A 113 24.14 15.87 -11.26
C ALA A 113 22.87 15.07 -10.93
N PHE A 114 22.81 14.39 -9.78
CA PHE A 114 21.66 13.59 -9.35
C PHE A 114 20.69 14.36 -8.44
N GLU A 115 21.02 15.57 -8.03
CA GLU A 115 20.26 16.34 -7.03
C GLU A 115 18.81 16.60 -7.45
N TYR A 116 18.56 16.85 -8.73
CA TYR A 116 17.22 17.15 -9.25
C TYR A 116 16.21 16.04 -8.92
N TRP A 117 16.53 14.80 -9.26
CA TRP A 117 15.63 13.67 -9.00
C TRP A 117 15.50 13.34 -7.52
N HIS A 118 16.57 13.53 -6.74
CA HIS A 118 16.51 13.37 -5.29
C HIS A 118 15.60 14.38 -4.61
N LYS A 119 15.58 15.63 -5.08
CA LYS A 119 14.65 16.65 -4.59
C LYS A 119 13.19 16.26 -4.86
N ILE A 120 12.89 15.76 -6.06
CA ILE A 120 11.55 15.28 -6.41
C ILE A 120 11.17 14.09 -5.52
N SER A 121 12.06 13.12 -5.36
CA SER A 121 11.81 11.95 -4.49
C SER A 121 11.59 12.38 -3.04
N SER A 122 12.35 13.34 -2.53
CA SER A 122 12.19 13.87 -1.16
C SER A 122 10.84 14.57 -0.99
N PHE A 123 10.37 15.30 -2.00
CA PHE A 123 9.03 15.89 -1.97
C PHE A 123 7.95 14.81 -1.97
N GLY A 124 8.10 13.75 -2.77
CA GLY A 124 7.22 12.58 -2.74
C GLY A 124 7.15 11.92 -1.37
N TYR A 125 8.28 11.81 -0.67
CA TYR A 125 8.35 11.32 0.70
C TYR A 125 7.47 12.14 1.66
N LEU A 126 7.50 13.47 1.58
CA LEU A 126 6.67 14.33 2.44
C LEU A 126 5.18 14.11 2.20
N ILE A 127 4.78 13.96 0.93
CA ILE A 127 3.38 13.65 0.57
C ILE A 127 2.99 12.28 1.12
N MET A 128 3.83 11.26 0.95
CA MET A 128 3.60 9.92 1.49
C MET A 128 3.46 9.97 3.02
N ALA A 129 4.34 10.70 3.71
CA ALA A 129 4.29 10.87 5.16
C ALA A 129 2.97 11.53 5.62
N ALA A 130 2.47 12.52 4.87
CA ALA A 130 1.14 13.09 5.11
C ALA A 130 0.03 12.03 4.98
N GLY A 131 0.11 11.12 3.99
CA GLY A 131 -0.79 9.98 3.85
C GLY A 131 -0.79 9.07 5.08
N VAL A 132 0.38 8.79 5.65
CA VAL A 132 0.51 8.04 6.91
C VAL A 132 -0.13 8.81 8.08
N GLY A 133 0.04 10.14 8.12
CA GLY A 133 -0.63 10.99 9.11
C GLY A 133 -2.17 10.89 9.04
N ILE A 134 -2.73 10.90 7.82
CA ILE A 134 -4.17 10.71 7.60
C ILE A 134 -4.63 9.33 8.10
N PHE A 135 -3.83 8.28 7.93
CA PHE A 135 -4.13 6.96 8.48
C PHE A 135 -4.31 7.02 10.00
N PHE A 136 -3.37 7.62 10.73
CA PHE A 136 -3.46 7.72 12.19
C PHE A 136 -4.66 8.57 12.65
N ILE A 137 -4.99 9.63 11.91
CA ILE A 137 -6.20 10.42 12.16
C ILE A 137 -7.45 9.55 11.98
N ASN A 138 -7.51 8.74 10.91
CA ASN A 138 -8.63 7.83 10.68
C ASN A 138 -8.73 6.75 11.77
N MET A 139 -7.60 6.24 12.26
CA MET A 139 -7.59 5.29 13.38
C MET A 139 -8.08 5.93 14.66
N ALA A 140 -7.62 7.12 14.99
CA ALA A 140 -8.14 7.88 16.14
C ALA A 140 -9.65 8.11 16.03
N TYR A 141 -10.12 8.56 14.87
CA TYR A 141 -11.56 8.69 14.61
C TYR A 141 -12.32 7.37 14.81
N THR A 142 -11.79 6.26 14.26
CA THR A 142 -12.43 4.94 14.35
C THR A 142 -12.66 4.51 15.79
N PHE A 143 -11.65 4.67 16.63
CA PHE A 143 -11.74 4.22 18.03
C PHE A 143 -12.50 5.20 18.95
N LEU A 144 -12.46 6.50 18.66
CA LEU A 144 -13.12 7.52 19.48
C LEU A 144 -14.59 7.77 19.08
N ALA A 145 -14.84 7.86 17.76
CA ALA A 145 -16.14 8.32 17.22
C ALA A 145 -16.73 7.39 16.13
N GLY A 146 -16.04 6.31 15.75
CA GLY A 146 -16.50 5.39 14.71
C GLY A 146 -17.83 4.74 15.07
N LYS A 147 -18.73 4.65 14.09
CA LYS A 147 -20.01 3.94 14.24
C LYS A 147 -19.77 2.45 14.49
N LYS A 148 -20.68 1.79 15.22
CA LYS A 148 -20.64 0.32 15.38
C LYS A 148 -20.71 -0.35 14.00
N ALA A 149 -19.86 -1.34 13.79
CA ALA A 149 -19.87 -2.13 12.57
C ALA A 149 -20.98 -3.19 12.62
N ALA A 150 -21.65 -3.40 11.49
CA ALA A 150 -22.52 -4.57 11.30
C ALA A 150 -21.70 -5.87 11.29
N ALA A 151 -22.37 -7.02 11.43
CA ALA A 151 -21.73 -8.32 11.25
C ALA A 151 -21.08 -8.44 9.89
N ASN A 152 -21.79 -8.03 8.84
CA ASN A 152 -21.25 -7.91 7.48
C ASN A 152 -21.43 -6.48 6.96
N PRO A 153 -20.41 -5.61 7.05
CA PRO A 153 -20.49 -4.23 6.54
C PRO A 153 -20.31 -4.12 5.03
N TRP A 154 -19.94 -5.23 4.36
CA TRP A 154 -19.63 -5.25 2.92
C TRP A 154 -20.80 -5.66 2.05
N GLY A 155 -21.84 -6.27 2.63
CA GLY A 155 -23.03 -6.75 1.93
C GLY A 155 -22.89 -8.16 1.37
N GLU A 156 -23.79 -8.53 0.45
CA GLU A 156 -23.96 -9.90 -0.05
C GLU A 156 -22.71 -10.49 -0.73
N GLY A 157 -21.80 -9.65 -1.23
CA GLY A 157 -20.57 -10.12 -1.88
C GLY A 157 -19.51 -10.68 -0.91
N ALA A 158 -19.63 -10.44 0.39
CA ALA A 158 -18.71 -10.97 1.41
C ALA A 158 -19.34 -12.23 2.03
N THR A 159 -18.99 -13.40 1.49
CA THR A 159 -19.63 -14.69 1.79
C THR A 159 -18.79 -15.60 2.69
N THR A 160 -17.56 -15.22 3.06
CA THR A 160 -16.70 -16.01 3.92
C THR A 160 -17.16 -16.02 5.37
N LEU A 161 -16.81 -17.09 6.10
CA LEU A 161 -17.37 -17.41 7.41
C LEU A 161 -17.25 -16.31 8.46
N GLU A 162 -16.19 -15.51 8.43
CA GLU A 162 -16.01 -14.41 9.37
C GLU A 162 -17.12 -13.35 9.28
N TRP A 163 -17.78 -13.22 8.13
CA TRP A 163 -18.86 -12.24 7.92
C TRP A 163 -20.22 -12.72 8.38
N THR A 164 -20.34 -14.00 8.79
CA THR A 164 -21.53 -14.55 9.43
C THR A 164 -21.60 -14.26 10.93
N LEU A 165 -20.47 -13.89 11.55
CA LEU A 165 -20.32 -13.61 12.96
C LEU A 165 -20.54 -12.12 13.29
N SER A 166 -20.78 -11.81 14.56
CA SER A 166 -20.82 -10.42 15.06
C SER A 166 -19.44 -9.71 14.87
N SER A 167 -19.45 -8.39 14.93
CA SER A 167 -18.24 -7.56 14.89
C SER A 167 -18.09 -6.80 16.22
N PRO A 168 -17.11 -7.12 17.10
CA PRO A 168 -16.14 -8.22 16.99
C PRO A 168 -16.77 -9.62 17.10
N PRO A 169 -16.05 -10.68 16.66
CA PRO A 169 -16.57 -12.03 16.79
C PRO A 169 -16.56 -12.50 18.26
N PRO A 170 -17.45 -13.43 18.66
CA PRO A 170 -17.45 -14.01 20.01
C PRO A 170 -16.18 -14.86 20.24
N PHE A 171 -15.82 -15.07 21.52
CA PHE A 171 -14.56 -15.73 21.90
C PHE A 171 -14.39 -17.13 21.24
N HIS A 172 -15.44 -17.95 21.24
CA HIS A 172 -15.41 -19.30 20.63
C HIS A 172 -15.85 -19.31 19.16
N GLN A 173 -16.15 -18.19 18.56
CA GLN A 173 -16.61 -17.99 17.17
C GLN A 173 -17.84 -18.85 16.80
N PHE A 174 -17.71 -20.17 16.74
CA PHE A 174 -18.79 -21.11 16.40
C PHE A 174 -19.00 -22.14 17.54
N SER A 175 -20.23 -22.30 17.99
CA SER A 175 -20.61 -23.36 18.97
C SER A 175 -20.74 -24.72 18.33
N THR A 176 -21.01 -24.78 17.03
CA THR A 176 -21.07 -26.00 16.21
C THR A 176 -20.27 -25.74 14.94
N LEU A 177 -19.71 -26.77 14.33
CA LEU A 177 -18.99 -26.66 13.08
C LEU A 177 -19.91 -26.10 11.98
N PRO A 178 -19.54 -24.96 11.34
CA PRO A 178 -20.33 -24.40 10.25
C PRO A 178 -20.34 -25.38 9.07
N ARG A 179 -21.49 -25.53 8.42
CA ARG A 179 -21.59 -26.22 7.14
C ARG A 179 -21.31 -25.24 6.03
N ILE A 180 -20.50 -25.67 5.07
CA ILE A 180 -20.22 -24.94 3.82
C ILE A 180 -21.06 -25.66 2.77
N ASP A 181 -22.17 -25.03 2.38
CA ASP A 181 -23.04 -25.50 1.30
C ASP A 181 -22.57 -25.00 -0.04
#